data_1aacac087e8ede8f1e39667eb25d05dc
#
_entry.id   1aacac087e8ede8f1e39667eb25d05dc
#
_cell.length_a   1.000
_cell.length_b   1.000
_cell.length_c   1.000
_cell.angle_alpha   90.00
_cell.angle_beta   90.00
_cell.angle_gamma   90.00
#
_symmetry.space_group_name_H-M   'P 1'
#
loop_
_entity.id
_entity.type
_entity.pdbx_description
1 polymer ?
#
loop_
_entity_poly.entity_id
_entity_poly.type
_entity_poly.pdbx_seq_one_letter_code
_entity_poly.pdbx_strand_id
1 'polypeptide(L)'
;MLTPEEEYDLAHRVKEGDSDAAFRLVSSHLRLVVKIAMGFQRRWMQNVLDLIQEGNVGLMRATHKFDPDKGIKFSYYAAFWVRAYILKFI
;
A
#
# COMPACT_ATOMS: atom_id res chain seq x y z
N MET A 1 -13.26 -4.98 4.56
CA MET A 1 -12.14 -4.30 5.24
C MET A 1 -11.56 -5.21 6.31
N LEU A 2 -10.25 -5.23 6.46
CA LEU A 2 -9.60 -6.10 7.42
C LEU A 2 -9.70 -5.54 8.84
N THR A 3 -9.91 -6.44 9.82
CA THR A 3 -9.79 -6.05 11.21
C THR A 3 -8.31 -5.94 11.57
N PRO A 4 -7.96 -5.24 12.67
CA PRO A 4 -6.56 -5.18 13.10
C PRO A 4 -5.92 -6.57 13.32
N GLU A 5 -6.71 -7.52 13.81
CA GLU A 5 -6.21 -8.89 14.04
C GLU A 5 -5.94 -9.60 12.72
N GLU A 6 -6.81 -9.44 11.73
CA GLU A 6 -6.62 -10.02 10.41
C GLU A 6 -5.40 -9.42 9.72
N GLU A 7 -5.24 -8.10 9.83
CA GLU A 7 -4.10 -7.40 9.24
C GLU A 7 -2.78 -7.88 9.86
N TYR A 8 -2.76 -8.02 11.18
CA TYR A 8 -1.58 -8.50 11.89
C TYR A 8 -1.22 -9.92 11.46
N ASP A 9 -2.22 -10.80 11.38
CA ASP A 9 -2.01 -12.19 10.96
C ASP A 9 -1.47 -12.26 9.53
N LEU A 10 -2.09 -11.52 8.61
CA LEU A 10 -1.67 -11.50 7.21
C LEU A 10 -0.24 -10.98 7.08
N ALA A 11 0.10 -9.90 7.80
CA ALA A 11 1.43 -9.31 7.76
C ALA A 11 2.49 -10.30 8.24
N HIS A 12 2.19 -11.07 9.28
CA HIS A 12 3.11 -12.10 9.76
C HIS A 12 3.30 -13.21 8.73
N ARG A 13 2.21 -13.62 8.09
CA ARG A 13 2.27 -14.66 7.06
C ARG A 13 3.08 -14.21 5.84
N VAL A 14 3.01 -12.92 5.50
CA VAL A 14 3.84 -12.38 4.43
C VAL A 14 5.32 -12.53 4.78
N LYS A 15 5.69 -12.26 6.02
CA LYS A 15 7.09 -12.40 6.48
C LYS A 15 7.56 -13.85 6.36
N GLU A 16 6.64 -14.80 6.44
CA GLU A 16 6.93 -16.23 6.30
C GLU A 16 6.91 -16.71 4.85
N GLY A 17 6.70 -15.79 3.91
CA GLY A 17 6.72 -16.12 2.49
C GLY A 17 5.37 -16.49 1.90
N ASP A 18 4.26 -16.23 2.60
CA ASP A 18 2.91 -16.54 2.11
C ASP A 18 2.46 -15.52 1.07
N SER A 19 2.49 -15.90 -0.21
CA SER A 19 2.11 -15.02 -1.29
C SER A 19 0.61 -14.71 -1.32
N ASP A 20 -0.22 -15.64 -0.86
CA ASP A 20 -1.67 -15.40 -0.77
C ASP A 20 -1.98 -14.32 0.25
N ALA A 21 -1.26 -14.32 1.37
CA ALA A 21 -1.41 -13.30 2.39
C ALA A 21 -0.99 -11.93 1.84
N ALA A 22 0.10 -11.88 1.08
CA ALA A 22 0.55 -10.64 0.45
C ALA A 22 -0.49 -10.11 -0.53
N PHE A 23 -1.06 -10.98 -1.36
CA PHE A 23 -2.09 -10.62 -2.30
C PHE A 23 -3.31 -10.04 -1.59
N ARG A 24 -3.74 -10.68 -0.52
CA ARG A 24 -4.90 -10.23 0.23
C ARG A 24 -4.66 -8.90 0.91
N LEU A 25 -3.48 -8.69 1.45
CA LEU A 25 -3.11 -7.43 2.09
C LEU A 25 -3.10 -6.29 1.07
N VAL A 26 -2.52 -6.51 -0.11
CA VAL A 26 -2.52 -5.54 -1.20
C VAL A 26 -3.96 -5.26 -1.67
N SER A 27 -4.74 -6.31 -1.95
CA SER A 27 -6.11 -6.17 -2.46
C SER A 27 -6.99 -5.37 -1.53
N SER A 28 -6.78 -5.49 -0.23
CA SER A 28 -7.59 -4.81 0.78
C SER A 28 -7.25 -3.32 0.90
N HIS A 29 -6.17 -2.86 0.24
CA HIS A 29 -5.72 -1.47 0.35
C HIS A 29 -5.67 -0.73 -0.99
N LEU A 30 -6.29 -1.28 -2.03
CA LEU A 30 -6.30 -0.63 -3.35
C LEU A 30 -7.01 0.73 -3.33
N ARG A 31 -8.04 0.87 -2.50
CA ARG A 31 -8.73 2.15 -2.36
C ARG A 31 -7.83 3.24 -1.82
N LEU A 32 -6.90 2.88 -0.94
CA LEU A 32 -5.93 3.82 -0.40
C LEU A 32 -5.06 4.39 -1.53
N VAL A 33 -4.61 3.52 -2.43
CA VAL A 33 -3.81 3.94 -3.58
C VAL A 33 -4.58 4.89 -4.48
N VAL A 34 -5.83 4.54 -4.80
CA VAL A 34 -6.67 5.39 -5.67
C VAL A 34 -6.89 6.76 -5.03
N LYS A 35 -7.17 6.79 -3.74
CA LYS A 35 -7.42 8.03 -3.01
C LYS A 35 -6.19 8.94 -3.03
N ILE A 36 -5.01 8.39 -2.80
CA ILE A 36 -3.76 9.15 -2.82
C ILE A 36 -3.46 9.63 -4.24
N ALA A 37 -3.61 8.74 -5.22
CA ALA A 37 -3.36 9.08 -6.63
C ALA A 37 -4.25 10.21 -7.11
N MET A 38 -5.53 10.19 -6.74
CA MET A 38 -6.46 11.24 -7.12
C MET A 38 -6.09 12.60 -6.53
N GLY A 39 -5.55 12.62 -5.31
CA GLY A 39 -5.05 13.85 -4.71
C GLY A 39 -3.90 14.46 -5.50
N PHE A 40 -2.98 13.61 -5.96
CA PHE A 40 -1.86 14.06 -6.79
C PHE A 40 -2.31 14.47 -8.20
N GLN A 41 -3.24 13.74 -8.77
CA GLN A 41 -3.76 14.04 -10.11
C GLN A 41 -4.33 15.46 -10.18
N ARG A 42 -5.12 15.85 -9.19
CA ARG A 42 -5.69 17.19 -9.15
C ARG A 42 -4.62 18.28 -9.08
N ARG A 43 -3.56 18.01 -8.32
CA ARG A 43 -2.51 18.99 -8.05
C ARG A 43 -1.55 19.13 -9.21
N TRP A 44 -1.21 18.02 -9.86
CA TRP A 44 -0.13 17.97 -10.85
C TRP A 44 -0.63 17.71 -12.26
N MET A 45 -1.94 17.58 -12.44
CA MET A 45 -2.56 17.32 -13.73
C MET A 45 -1.99 16.09 -14.45
N GLN A 46 -1.64 15.09 -13.66
CA GLN A 46 -1.10 13.84 -14.19
C GLN A 46 -2.21 12.86 -14.54
N ASN A 47 -1.90 11.88 -15.39
CA ASN A 47 -2.83 10.80 -15.68
C ASN A 47 -2.99 9.93 -14.45
N VAL A 48 -4.21 9.83 -13.93
CA VAL A 48 -4.47 9.12 -12.67
C VAL A 48 -4.14 7.64 -12.76
N LEU A 49 -4.31 7.03 -13.94
CA LEU A 49 -3.99 5.60 -14.10
C LEU A 49 -2.50 5.33 -13.92
N ASP A 50 -1.65 6.22 -14.44
CA ASP A 50 -0.20 6.11 -14.25
C ASP A 50 0.17 6.25 -12.79
N LEU A 51 -0.48 7.18 -12.09
CA LEU A 51 -0.24 7.38 -10.67
C LEU A 51 -0.69 6.16 -9.84
N ILE A 52 -1.81 5.56 -10.22
CA ILE A 52 -2.31 4.35 -9.54
C ILE A 52 -1.32 3.20 -9.74
N GLN A 53 -0.78 3.03 -10.94
CA GLN A 53 0.21 1.99 -11.20
C GLN A 53 1.46 2.17 -10.35
N GLU A 54 1.98 3.39 -10.26
CA GLU A 54 3.13 3.69 -9.41
C GLU A 54 2.80 3.48 -7.94
N GLY A 55 1.64 3.91 -7.51
CA GLY A 55 1.19 3.72 -6.14
C GLY A 55 1.05 2.26 -5.77
N ASN A 56 0.57 1.43 -6.70
CA ASN A 56 0.45 0.00 -6.47
C ASN A 56 1.82 -0.67 -6.30
N VAL A 57 2.83 -0.21 -7.02
CA VAL A 57 4.20 -0.70 -6.80
C VAL A 57 4.66 -0.35 -5.39
N GLY A 58 4.40 0.88 -4.97
CA GLY A 58 4.71 1.30 -3.60
C GLY A 58 3.99 0.47 -2.55
N LEU A 59 2.71 0.18 -2.78
CA LEU A 59 1.92 -0.66 -1.88
C LEU A 59 2.50 -2.07 -1.77
N MET A 60 2.91 -2.68 -2.89
CA MET A 60 3.53 -3.99 -2.88
C MET A 60 4.85 -3.99 -2.11
N ARG A 61 5.65 -2.95 -2.29
CA ARG A 61 6.90 -2.80 -1.54
C ARG A 61 6.62 -2.69 -0.04
N ALA A 62 5.63 -1.89 0.33
CA ALA A 62 5.23 -1.73 1.73
C ALA A 62 4.83 -3.07 2.33
N THR A 63 4.09 -3.88 1.57
CA THR A 63 3.62 -5.19 2.03
C THR A 63 4.79 -6.09 2.42
N HIS A 64 5.86 -6.08 1.64
CA HIS A 64 7.03 -6.93 1.91
C HIS A 64 7.99 -6.34 2.94
N LYS A 65 7.93 -5.05 3.19
CA LYS A 65 8.82 -4.36 4.13
C LYS A 65 8.20 -4.12 5.50
N PHE A 66 6.89 -4.29 5.60
CA PHE A 66 6.16 -3.98 6.84
C PHE A 66 6.50 -4.95 7.96
N ASP A 67 6.74 -4.38 9.16
CA ASP A 67 6.93 -5.17 10.38
C ASP A 67 5.71 -4.98 11.26
N PRO A 68 4.85 -6.02 11.39
CA PRO A 68 3.62 -5.89 12.17
C PRO A 68 3.84 -5.69 13.66
N ASP A 69 5.06 -5.92 14.16
CA ASP A 69 5.38 -5.82 15.57
C ASP A 69 5.88 -4.44 15.99
N LYS A 70 5.89 -3.47 15.07
CA LYS A 70 6.34 -2.11 15.35
C LYS A 70 5.24 -1.18 15.88
N GLY A 71 4.02 -1.67 16.02
CA GLY A 71 2.92 -0.89 16.58
C GLY A 71 2.33 0.16 15.65
N ILE A 72 2.61 0.08 14.35
CA ILE A 72 2.07 1.00 13.35
C ILE A 72 1.05 0.26 12.49
N LYS A 73 -0.06 0.91 12.14
CA LYS A 73 -1.04 0.33 11.24
C LYS A 73 -0.45 0.20 9.84
N PHE A 74 -0.77 -0.90 9.17
CA PHE A 74 -0.28 -1.13 7.81
C PHE A 74 -0.69 0.00 6.85
N SER A 75 -1.95 0.44 6.90
CA SER A 75 -2.42 1.51 6.01
C SER A 75 -1.60 2.79 6.14
N TYR A 76 -1.21 3.11 7.37
CA TYR A 76 -0.41 4.28 7.64
C TYR A 76 1.00 4.15 7.04
N TYR A 77 1.61 3.00 7.25
CA TYR A 77 2.93 2.68 6.72
C TYR A 77 2.89 2.65 5.18
N ALA A 78 1.90 1.98 4.62
CA ALA A 78 1.75 1.85 3.17
C ALA A 78 1.57 3.20 2.49
N ALA A 79 0.87 4.14 3.13
CA ALA A 79 0.66 5.47 2.55
C ALA A 79 1.97 6.19 2.27
N PHE A 80 2.99 6.02 3.10
CA PHE A 80 4.31 6.60 2.87
C PHE A 80 4.94 6.04 1.58
N TRP A 81 4.85 4.73 1.41
CA TRP A 81 5.41 4.09 0.23
C TRP A 81 4.68 4.49 -1.04
N VAL A 82 3.35 4.55 -0.97
CA VAL A 82 2.53 4.95 -2.11
C VAL A 82 2.88 6.38 -2.53
N ARG A 83 2.92 7.30 -1.57
CA ARG A 83 3.27 8.69 -1.86
C ARG A 83 4.67 8.83 -2.41
N ALA A 84 5.62 8.10 -1.83
CA ALA A 84 7.01 8.15 -2.27
C ALA A 84 7.15 7.70 -3.73
N TYR A 85 6.46 6.65 -4.12
CA TYR A 85 6.52 6.16 -5.49
C TYR A 85 5.85 7.11 -6.46
N ILE A 86 4.72 7.69 -6.09
CA ILE A 86 4.02 8.66 -6.93
C ILE A 86 4.88 9.92 -7.10
N LEU A 87 5.44 10.44 -6.01
CA LEU A 87 6.30 11.62 -6.07
C LEU A 87 7.54 11.40 -6.92
N LYS A 88 8.10 10.21 -6.87
CA LYS A 88 9.27 9.86 -7.68
C LYS A 88 8.91 9.83 -9.17
N PHE A 89 7.68 9.45 -9.50
CA PHE A 89 7.20 9.40 -10.88
C PHE A 89 6.96 10.79 -11.44
N ILE A 90 6.41 11.68 -10.61
CA ILE A 90 6.15 13.06 -11.03
C ILE A 90 7.47 13.82 -11.18
#